data_03d1f65ac68ea3dfe735bb7343887343
#
_entry.id   03d1f65ac68ea3dfe735bb7343887343
#
_cell.length_a   1.000
_cell.length_b   1.000
_cell.length_c   1.000
_cell.angle_alpha   90.00
_cell.angle_beta   90.00
_cell.angle_gamma   90.00
#
_symmetry.space_group_name_H-M   'P 1'
#
loop_
_entity.id
_entity.type
_entity.pdbx_description
1 polymer ?
#
loop_
_entity_poly.entity_id
_entity_poly.type
_entity_poly.pdbx_seq_one_letter_code
_entity_poly.pdbx_strand_id
1 'polypeptide(L)'
;FARLSENAGSDRVSDVLQAVGRLWTPEAAKAGRQLVFRQEDCCPGSFSPLLLSTVVSNLVKNALAYSHEGEIKVTETSTGIVVADHGDPIPPAEQKRIFEPFVRGKASADIEQTGFGLGLSIVWRICMRMGWQVNLASGPDGNAFTVTLVSPADAAEPVRRSDELG
;
A
#
# COMPACT_ATOMS: atom_id res chain seq x y z
N PHE A 1 1.51 9.07 -24.37
CA PHE A 1 1.18 8.29 -23.16
C PHE A 1 1.53 6.82 -23.29
N ALA A 2 1.32 6.18 -24.41
CA ALA A 2 1.67 4.76 -24.62
C ALA A 2 3.19 4.50 -24.55
N ARG A 3 4.02 5.45 -24.99
CA ARG A 3 5.49 5.31 -24.96
C ARG A 3 6.10 5.45 -23.57
N LEU A 4 5.44 6.15 -22.66
CA LEU A 4 5.90 6.27 -21.28
C LEU A 4 5.63 4.99 -20.48
N SER A 5 4.61 4.23 -20.84
CA SER A 5 4.32 2.95 -20.20
C SER A 5 5.25 1.82 -20.70
N GLU A 6 5.76 1.91 -21.92
CA GLU A 6 6.69 0.91 -22.46
C GLU A 6 8.12 1.07 -21.94
N ASN A 7 8.49 2.30 -21.54
CA ASN A 7 9.80 2.60 -20.96
C ASN A 7 9.82 2.68 -19.44
N ALA A 8 8.67 2.68 -18.80
CA ALA A 8 8.58 2.53 -17.35
C ALA A 8 8.76 1.05 -17.04
N GLY A 9 10.01 0.61 -16.89
CA GLY A 9 10.34 -0.77 -16.57
C GLY A 9 9.44 -1.32 -15.46
N SER A 10 9.26 -2.62 -15.47
CA SER A 10 8.59 -3.30 -14.37
C SER A 10 9.62 -3.60 -13.27
N ASP A 11 9.31 -3.21 -12.05
CA ASP A 11 10.16 -3.44 -10.88
C ASP A 11 9.56 -4.51 -9.97
N ARG A 12 10.44 -5.17 -9.23
CA ARG A 12 10.02 -6.04 -8.15
C ARG A 12 9.40 -5.21 -7.01
N VAL A 13 8.54 -5.84 -6.22
CA VAL A 13 7.93 -5.19 -5.05
C VAL A 13 8.98 -4.58 -4.14
N SER A 14 10.04 -5.31 -3.81
CA SER A 14 11.12 -4.82 -2.93
C SER A 14 11.77 -3.54 -3.45
N ASP A 15 11.98 -3.41 -4.76
CA ASP A 15 12.58 -2.21 -5.35
C ASP A 15 11.64 -1.00 -5.25
N VAL A 16 10.34 -1.23 -5.47
CA VAL A 16 9.32 -0.19 -5.30
C VAL A 16 9.25 0.26 -3.84
N LEU A 17 9.25 -0.69 -2.89
CA LEU A 17 9.21 -0.37 -1.46
C LEU A 17 10.45 0.41 -1.01
N GLN A 18 11.62 0.11 -1.55
CA GLN A 18 12.83 0.89 -1.26
C GLN A 18 12.70 2.35 -1.72
N ALA A 19 12.15 2.56 -2.91
CA ALA A 19 11.92 3.91 -3.44
C ALA A 19 10.90 4.68 -2.60
N VAL A 20 9.80 4.03 -2.20
CA VAL A 20 8.80 4.61 -1.30
C VAL A 20 9.42 4.96 0.05
N GLY A 21 10.27 4.08 0.58
CA GLY A 21 10.97 4.30 1.85
C GLY A 21 11.86 5.53 1.82
N ARG A 22 12.60 5.73 0.74
CA ARG A 22 13.44 6.92 0.57
C ARG A 22 12.63 8.20 0.55
N LEU A 23 11.43 8.15 -0.02
CA LEU A 23 10.54 9.32 -0.11
C LEU A 23 9.85 9.61 1.23
N TRP A 24 9.34 8.59 1.91
CA TRP A 24 8.44 8.78 3.05
C TRP A 24 9.09 8.67 4.42
N THR A 25 10.26 8.03 4.55
CA THR A 25 10.96 7.94 5.85
C THR A 25 11.31 9.32 6.41
N PRO A 26 11.84 10.28 5.62
CA PRO A 26 12.06 11.64 6.11
C PRO A 26 10.75 12.34 6.50
N GLU A 27 9.69 12.17 5.75
CA GLU A 27 8.38 12.78 6.05
C GLU A 27 7.77 12.21 7.33
N ALA A 28 7.89 10.92 7.55
CA ALA A 28 7.47 10.28 8.80
C ALA A 28 8.28 10.82 9.99
N ALA A 29 9.59 10.95 9.85
CA ALA A 29 10.46 11.48 10.88
C ALA A 29 10.09 12.92 11.27
N LYS A 30 9.75 13.76 10.30
CA LYS A 30 9.25 15.14 10.55
C LYS A 30 7.99 15.15 11.41
N ALA A 31 7.14 14.13 11.25
CA ALA A 31 5.92 13.95 12.04
C ALA A 31 6.17 13.23 13.38
N GLY A 32 7.42 12.95 13.72
CA GLY A 32 7.77 12.18 14.92
C GLY A 32 7.39 10.71 14.84
N ARG A 33 7.28 10.18 13.64
CA ARG A 33 6.83 8.81 13.40
C ARG A 33 7.93 7.94 12.80
N GLN A 34 7.88 6.66 13.09
CA GLN A 34 8.79 5.67 12.54
C GLN A 34 8.10 4.86 11.44
N LEU A 35 8.73 4.80 10.28
CA LEU A 35 8.28 3.98 9.16
C LEU A 35 9.22 2.78 9.02
N VAL A 36 8.68 1.58 9.11
CA VAL A 36 9.43 0.33 9.11
C VAL A 36 9.05 -0.51 7.90
N PHE A 37 10.05 -0.95 7.15
CA PHE A 37 9.85 -1.86 6.02
C PHE A 37 10.34 -3.26 6.37
N ARG A 38 9.53 -4.27 6.08
CA ARG A 38 9.87 -5.68 6.32
C ARG A 38 9.55 -6.52 5.09
N GLN A 39 10.35 -7.56 4.91
CA GLN A 39 10.09 -8.59 3.91
C GLN A 39 9.89 -9.91 4.64
N GLU A 40 8.64 -10.38 4.70
CA GLU A 40 8.33 -11.71 5.23
C GLU A 40 8.55 -12.79 4.18
N ASP A 41 8.22 -12.47 2.93
CA ASP A 41 8.42 -13.33 1.79
C ASP A 41 8.60 -12.48 0.53
N CYS A 42 8.99 -13.09 -0.56
CA CYS A 42 9.16 -12.42 -1.83
C CYS A 42 7.87 -12.56 -2.66
N CYS A 43 7.29 -11.43 -3.06
CA CYS A 43 6.17 -11.41 -3.99
C CYS A 43 6.70 -11.63 -5.41
N PRO A 44 6.26 -12.68 -6.12
CA PRO A 44 6.74 -12.92 -7.48
C PRO A 44 6.18 -11.90 -8.47
N GLY A 45 6.88 -11.73 -9.56
CA GLY A 45 6.48 -10.86 -10.65
C GLY A 45 7.08 -9.46 -10.58
N SER A 46 6.74 -8.68 -11.58
CA SER A 46 7.17 -7.30 -11.74
C SER A 46 5.96 -6.42 -12.00
N PHE A 47 6.01 -5.20 -11.50
CA PHE A 47 4.87 -4.29 -11.50
C PHE A 47 5.29 -2.90 -11.97
N SER A 48 4.34 -2.13 -12.47
CA SER A 48 4.59 -0.72 -12.78
C SER A 48 5.05 0.01 -11.52
N PRO A 49 6.28 0.55 -11.48
CA PRO A 49 6.76 1.27 -10.31
C PRO A 49 5.90 2.51 -10.03
N LEU A 50 5.40 3.18 -11.07
CA LEU A 50 4.53 4.34 -10.89
C LEU A 50 3.22 3.98 -10.19
N LEU A 51 2.53 2.95 -10.66
CA LEU A 51 1.22 2.57 -10.10
C LEU A 51 1.36 1.96 -8.71
N LEU A 52 2.32 1.07 -8.52
CA LEU A 52 2.53 0.43 -7.22
C LEU A 52 3.05 1.43 -6.18
N SER A 53 3.98 2.30 -6.53
CA SER A 53 4.45 3.34 -5.60
C SER A 53 3.35 4.32 -5.23
N THR A 54 2.45 4.64 -6.17
CA THR A 54 1.30 5.50 -5.90
C THR A 54 0.35 4.85 -4.88
N VAL A 55 0.07 3.57 -5.04
CA VAL A 55 -0.76 2.81 -4.09
C VAL A 55 -0.12 2.81 -2.70
N VAL A 56 1.13 2.40 -2.60
CA VAL A 56 1.83 2.30 -1.31
C VAL A 56 1.99 3.68 -0.66
N SER A 57 2.35 4.70 -1.43
CA SER A 57 2.48 6.07 -0.92
C SER A 57 1.17 6.60 -0.35
N ASN A 58 0.05 6.36 -1.02
CA ASN A 58 -1.27 6.78 -0.49
C ASN A 58 -1.64 6.03 0.78
N LEU A 59 -1.31 4.76 0.90
CA LEU A 59 -1.54 4.00 2.12
C LEU A 59 -0.65 4.48 3.27
N VAL A 60 0.61 4.81 3.00
CA VAL A 60 1.53 5.39 4.00
C VAL A 60 1.05 6.77 4.45
N LYS A 61 0.65 7.64 3.52
CA LYS A 61 0.06 8.95 3.84
C LYS A 61 -1.16 8.81 4.72
N ASN A 62 -2.04 7.89 4.38
CA ASN A 62 -3.24 7.60 5.16
C ASN A 62 -2.88 7.16 6.58
N ALA A 63 -1.91 6.27 6.73
CA ALA A 63 -1.44 5.81 8.04
C ALA A 63 -0.86 6.97 8.87
N LEU A 64 -0.07 7.86 8.26
CA LEU A 64 0.47 9.04 8.92
C LEU A 64 -0.62 10.01 9.38
N ALA A 65 -1.69 10.14 8.60
CA ALA A 65 -2.78 11.08 8.92
C ALA A 65 -3.72 10.56 10.03
N TYR A 66 -4.00 9.26 10.04
CA TYR A 66 -5.03 8.68 10.91
C TYR A 66 -4.49 7.88 12.09
N SER A 67 -3.19 7.70 12.19
CA SER A 67 -2.56 7.16 13.38
C SER A 67 -1.72 8.23 14.07
N HIS A 68 -1.71 8.23 15.40
CA HIS A 68 -1.10 9.31 16.18
C HIS A 68 0.21 8.88 16.84
N GLU A 69 0.41 7.61 17.01
CA GLU A 69 1.59 7.06 17.69
C GLU A 69 1.94 5.68 17.15
N GLY A 70 3.10 5.19 17.53
CA GLY A 70 3.59 3.90 17.10
C GLY A 70 4.23 3.92 15.72
N GLU A 71 4.75 2.78 15.33
CA GLU A 71 5.35 2.61 14.01
C GLU A 71 4.29 2.37 12.93
N ILE A 72 4.61 2.79 11.72
CA ILE A 72 3.90 2.39 10.51
C ILE A 72 4.75 1.31 9.85
N LYS A 73 4.17 0.14 9.64
CA LYS A 73 4.88 -1.01 9.09
C LYS A 73 4.39 -1.32 7.68
N VAL A 74 5.33 -1.38 6.75
CA VAL A 74 5.10 -1.83 5.38
C VAL A 74 5.78 -3.17 5.19
N THR A 75 5.00 -4.20 4.90
CA THR A 75 5.49 -5.57 4.80
C THR A 75 5.25 -6.12 3.41
N GLU A 76 6.29 -6.66 2.79
CA GLU A 76 6.16 -7.49 1.60
C GLU A 76 5.80 -8.93 2.01
N THR A 77 4.76 -9.48 1.39
CA THR A 77 4.33 -10.87 1.57
C THR A 77 4.47 -11.64 0.26
N SER A 78 4.25 -12.94 0.29
CA SER A 78 4.27 -13.77 -0.93
C SER A 78 3.23 -13.36 -1.97
N THR A 79 2.17 -12.66 -1.58
CA THR A 79 1.07 -12.26 -2.49
C THR A 79 0.96 -10.76 -2.69
N GLY A 80 1.70 -9.95 -1.96
CA GLY A 80 1.59 -8.50 -2.09
C GLY A 80 2.21 -7.71 -0.95
N ILE A 81 1.46 -6.75 -0.45
CA ILE A 81 1.94 -5.76 0.53
C ILE A 81 0.90 -5.54 1.61
N VAL A 82 1.36 -5.33 2.84
CA VAL A 82 0.53 -4.91 3.97
C VAL A 82 1.07 -3.60 4.52
N VAL A 83 0.20 -2.61 4.70
CA VAL A 83 0.52 -1.35 5.39
C VAL A 83 -0.29 -1.31 6.68
N ALA A 84 0.38 -1.39 7.81
CA ALA A 84 -0.23 -1.45 9.13
C ALA A 84 0.12 -0.23 9.98
N ASP A 85 -0.84 0.26 10.73
CA ASP A 85 -0.69 1.37 11.67
C ASP A 85 -1.34 1.04 13.02
N HIS A 86 -1.19 1.94 13.99
CA HIS A 86 -1.79 1.84 15.32
C HIS A 86 -2.91 2.87 15.52
N GLY A 87 -3.62 3.21 14.44
CA GLY A 87 -4.76 4.13 14.51
C GLY A 87 -5.99 3.53 15.16
N ASP A 88 -6.97 4.38 15.38
CA ASP A 88 -8.26 3.98 15.96
C ASP A 88 -9.00 3.00 15.04
N PRO A 89 -9.78 2.07 15.62
CA PRO A 89 -10.60 1.18 14.81
C PRO A 89 -11.57 1.94 13.91
N ILE A 90 -11.71 1.49 12.68
CA ILE A 90 -12.66 2.03 11.72
C ILE A 90 -13.97 1.24 11.85
N PRO A 91 -15.10 1.89 12.16
CA PRO A 91 -16.38 1.19 12.27
C PRO A 91 -16.74 0.42 10.99
N PRO A 92 -17.34 -0.78 11.09
CA PRO A 92 -17.67 -1.60 9.92
C PRO A 92 -18.50 -0.87 8.86
N ALA A 93 -19.39 0.01 9.27
CA ALA A 93 -20.20 0.80 8.34
C ALA A 93 -19.34 1.78 7.53
N GLU A 94 -18.27 2.31 8.11
CA GLU A 94 -17.34 3.22 7.45
C GLU A 94 -16.33 2.48 6.57
N GLN A 95 -15.96 1.26 6.92
CA GLN A 95 -14.98 0.47 6.16
C GLN A 95 -15.38 0.26 4.70
N LYS A 96 -16.68 0.17 4.42
CA LYS A 96 -17.20 0.04 3.06
C LYS A 96 -17.09 1.34 2.26
N ARG A 97 -17.03 2.47 2.94
CA ARG A 97 -17.13 3.80 2.35
C ARG A 97 -15.81 4.54 2.21
N ILE A 98 -14.77 4.09 2.90
CA ILE A 98 -13.48 4.80 2.95
C ILE A 98 -12.79 4.89 1.58
N PHE A 99 -13.11 4.00 0.66
CA PHE A 99 -12.56 4.02 -0.70
C PHE A 99 -13.36 4.93 -1.66
N GLU A 100 -14.49 5.48 -1.23
CA GLU A 100 -15.25 6.42 -2.03
C GLU A 100 -14.57 7.79 -2.03
N PRO A 101 -14.61 8.55 -3.15
CA PRO A 101 -14.04 9.89 -3.20
C PRO A 101 -14.72 10.82 -2.18
N PHE A 102 -13.93 11.63 -1.47
CA PHE A 102 -14.39 12.64 -0.52
C PHE A 102 -15.17 12.09 0.69
N VAL A 103 -15.27 10.79 0.85
CA VAL A 103 -15.88 10.19 2.03
C VAL A 103 -14.84 10.10 3.13
N ARG A 104 -15.21 10.60 4.30
CA ARG A 104 -14.41 10.54 5.51
C ARG A 104 -15.29 10.04 6.65
N GLY A 105 -14.68 9.36 7.61
CA GLY A 105 -15.35 8.98 8.84
C GLY A 105 -15.80 10.18 9.66
N LYS A 106 -16.45 9.94 10.79
CA LYS A 106 -17.07 10.99 11.64
C LYS A 106 -16.08 12.03 12.18
N ALA A 107 -14.77 11.84 12.03
CA ALA A 107 -13.74 12.82 12.35
C ALA A 107 -13.55 13.88 11.27
N SER A 108 -14.48 14.03 10.37
CA SER A 108 -14.41 14.88 9.19
C SER A 108 -14.47 16.40 9.45
N ALA A 109 -14.51 16.81 10.72
CA ALA A 109 -14.46 18.24 11.05
C ALA A 109 -13.11 18.90 10.65
N ASP A 110 -12.07 18.12 10.42
CA ASP A 110 -10.74 18.60 10.03
C ASP A 110 -10.48 18.46 8.53
N ILE A 111 -11.52 18.58 7.71
CA ILE A 111 -11.45 18.43 6.25
C ILE A 111 -10.39 19.31 5.59
N GLU A 112 -10.14 20.49 6.14
CA GLU A 112 -9.20 21.44 5.57
C GLU A 112 -7.73 21.03 5.77
N GLN A 113 -7.41 20.19 6.74
CA GLN A 113 -6.03 19.86 7.09
C GLN A 113 -5.46 18.63 6.36
N THR A 114 -6.31 17.77 5.83
CA THR A 114 -5.82 16.46 5.42
C THR A 114 -5.81 16.20 3.91
N GLY A 115 -6.62 16.85 3.10
CA GLY A 115 -6.61 16.62 1.65
C GLY A 115 -6.81 15.15 1.20
N PHE A 116 -7.14 14.24 2.12
CA PHE A 116 -7.07 12.79 1.95
C PHE A 116 -8.33 12.13 1.41
N GLY A 117 -9.38 12.89 1.14
CA GLY A 117 -10.61 12.32 0.59
C GLY A 117 -10.42 11.61 -0.75
N LEU A 118 -9.27 11.80 -1.42
CA LEU A 118 -8.96 11.19 -2.70
C LEU A 118 -7.96 10.04 -2.61
N GLY A 119 -7.14 9.96 -1.54
CA GLY A 119 -6.04 9.02 -1.46
C GLY A 119 -6.46 7.56 -1.56
N LEU A 120 -7.45 7.14 -0.79
CA LEU A 120 -7.97 5.77 -0.82
C LEU A 120 -8.79 5.48 -2.08
N SER A 121 -9.48 6.47 -2.65
CA SER A 121 -10.18 6.29 -3.92
C SER A 121 -9.21 6.07 -5.08
N ILE A 122 -8.04 6.71 -5.05
CA ILE A 122 -6.97 6.46 -6.01
C ILE A 122 -6.44 5.03 -5.88
N VAL A 123 -6.19 4.57 -4.65
CA VAL A 123 -5.79 3.19 -4.38
C VAL A 123 -6.81 2.20 -4.97
N TRP A 124 -8.09 2.43 -4.68
CA TRP A 124 -9.16 1.59 -5.20
C TRP A 124 -9.18 1.55 -6.73
N ARG A 125 -9.10 2.70 -7.37
CA ARG A 125 -9.11 2.80 -8.84
C ARG A 125 -7.93 2.07 -9.49
N ILE A 126 -6.74 2.23 -8.96
CA ILE A 126 -5.56 1.55 -9.48
C ILE A 126 -5.72 0.04 -9.30
N CYS A 127 -6.12 -0.41 -8.11
CA CYS A 127 -6.31 -1.83 -7.84
C CYS A 127 -7.37 -2.45 -8.76
N MET A 128 -8.49 -1.78 -8.97
CA MET A 128 -9.53 -2.27 -9.89
C MET A 128 -9.01 -2.38 -11.32
N ARG A 129 -8.23 -1.40 -11.77
CA ARG A 129 -7.67 -1.39 -13.11
C ARG A 129 -6.63 -2.47 -13.34
N MET A 130 -5.81 -2.73 -12.32
CA MET A 130 -4.72 -3.69 -12.42
C MET A 130 -5.13 -5.11 -12.05
N GLY A 131 -6.37 -5.32 -11.62
CA GLY A 131 -6.82 -6.60 -11.11
C GLY A 131 -6.22 -6.94 -9.74
N TRP A 132 -5.74 -5.95 -9.00
CA TRP A 132 -5.29 -6.11 -7.63
C TRP A 132 -6.46 -6.01 -6.66
N GLN A 133 -6.32 -6.63 -5.50
CA GLN A 133 -7.32 -6.53 -4.44
C GLN A 133 -6.78 -5.72 -3.28
N VAL A 134 -7.62 -4.89 -2.70
CA VAL A 134 -7.31 -4.15 -1.47
C VAL A 134 -8.34 -4.47 -0.40
N ASN A 135 -7.87 -4.81 0.78
CA ASN A 135 -8.70 -5.16 1.93
C ASN A 135 -8.22 -4.41 3.17
N LEU A 136 -9.16 -4.08 4.04
CA LEU A 136 -8.89 -3.47 5.34
C LEU A 136 -9.24 -4.46 6.44
N ALA A 137 -8.28 -4.68 7.35
CA ALA A 137 -8.51 -5.29 8.65
C ALA A 137 -8.39 -4.21 9.72
N SER A 138 -9.42 -4.03 10.52
CA SER A 138 -9.47 -2.99 11.56
C SER A 138 -9.83 -3.62 12.89
N GLY A 139 -9.14 -3.22 13.95
CA GLY A 139 -9.34 -3.75 15.27
C GLY A 139 -8.73 -2.86 16.36
N PRO A 140 -8.77 -3.31 17.64
CA PRO A 140 -8.29 -2.51 18.76
C PRO A 140 -6.78 -2.21 18.70
N ASP A 141 -6.01 -3.02 17.97
CA ASP A 141 -4.56 -2.87 17.83
C ASP A 141 -4.14 -2.00 16.64
N GLY A 142 -5.09 -1.53 15.85
CA GLY A 142 -4.84 -0.68 14.70
C GLY A 142 -5.49 -1.18 13.42
N ASN A 143 -5.04 -0.63 12.31
CA ASN A 143 -5.59 -0.89 10.98
C ASN A 143 -4.51 -1.46 10.06
N ALA A 144 -4.87 -2.38 9.19
CA ALA A 144 -3.98 -2.93 8.18
C ALA A 144 -4.68 -2.98 6.82
N PHE A 145 -4.07 -2.32 5.84
CA PHE A 145 -4.47 -2.43 4.44
C PHE A 145 -3.61 -3.48 3.76
N THR A 146 -4.25 -4.47 3.16
CA THR A 146 -3.57 -5.52 2.39
C THR A 146 -3.87 -5.32 0.91
N VAL A 147 -2.81 -5.19 0.11
CA VAL A 147 -2.91 -5.17 -1.35
C VAL A 147 -2.41 -6.48 -1.89
N THR A 148 -3.29 -7.24 -2.53
CA THR A 148 -2.96 -8.53 -3.13
C THR A 148 -2.66 -8.31 -4.61
N LEU A 149 -1.43 -8.57 -5.01
CA LEU A 149 -0.92 -8.33 -6.36
C LEU A 149 -0.94 -9.59 -7.22
N VAL A 150 -0.76 -10.74 -6.60
CA VAL A 150 -0.76 -12.04 -7.28
C VAL A 150 -1.65 -13.01 -6.52
N SER A 151 -2.20 -14.01 -7.22
CA SER A 151 -2.98 -15.06 -6.57
C SER A 151 -2.10 -15.95 -5.70
N PRO A 152 -2.65 -16.61 -4.66
CA PRO A 152 -1.90 -17.59 -3.88
C PRO A 152 -1.34 -18.74 -4.72
N ALA A 153 -2.03 -19.13 -5.79
CA ALA A 153 -1.57 -20.14 -6.72
C ALA A 153 -0.32 -19.70 -7.49
N ASP A 154 -0.29 -18.44 -7.95
CA ASP A 154 0.86 -17.87 -8.65
C ASP A 154 2.06 -17.68 -7.72
N ALA A 155 1.80 -17.34 -6.46
CA ALA A 155 2.83 -17.21 -5.43
C ALA A 155 3.47 -18.55 -5.05
N ALA A 156 2.74 -19.67 -5.19
CA ALA A 156 3.21 -21.00 -4.86
C ALA A 156 4.00 -21.67 -5.99
N GLU A 157 3.98 -21.12 -7.21
CA GLU A 157 4.79 -21.66 -8.30
C GLU A 157 6.29 -21.41 -8.02
N PRO A 158 7.12 -22.48 -8.03
CA PRO A 158 8.56 -22.29 -7.89
C PRO A 158 9.07 -21.49 -9.09
N VAL A 159 9.89 -20.50 -8.80
CA VAL A 159 10.65 -19.79 -9.83
C VAL A 159 11.38 -20.86 -10.65
N ARG A 160 10.95 -21.07 -11.89
CA ARG A 160 11.70 -21.90 -12.81
C ARG A 160 13.05 -21.23 -13.00
N ARG A 161 14.05 -21.81 -12.36
CA ARG A 161 15.44 -21.45 -12.67
C ARG A 161 15.67 -21.81 -14.13
N SER A 162 15.94 -20.82 -14.92
CA SER A 162 16.34 -20.97 -16.31
C SER A 162 17.75 -21.57 -16.48
N ASP A 163 18.22 -22.32 -15.50
CA ASP A 163 19.59 -22.84 -15.45
C ASP A 163 19.71 -24.32 -15.87
N GLU A 164 18.68 -24.89 -16.45
CA GLU A 164 18.81 -26.23 -17.06
C GLU A 164 18.75 -26.18 -18.56
N LEU A 165 19.67 -25.46 -19.18
CA LEU A 165 20.11 -25.68 -20.56
C LEU A 165 21.62 -25.67 -20.57
N GLY A 166 22.15 -26.76 -20.06
CA GLY A 166 23.52 -27.16 -20.29
C GLY A 166 23.55 -28.33 -21.24
#